data_a69c4bdb2f30fd88663588ba9e8ddf2d
#
_entry.id   a69c4bdb2f30fd88663588ba9e8ddf2d
#
_cell.length_a   1.000
_cell.length_b   1.000
_cell.length_c   1.000
_cell.angle_alpha   90.00
_cell.angle_beta   90.00
_cell.angle_gamma   90.00
#
_symmetry.space_group_name_H-M   'P 1'
#
loop_
_entity.id
_entity.type
_entity.pdbx_description
1 polymer ?
#
loop_
_entity_poly.entity_id
_entity_poly.type
_entity_poly.pdbx_seq_one_letter_code
_entity_poly.pdbx_strand_id
1 'polypeptide(L)'
;MLIILPNFAMAQGYVKMNALYATFGVINPSVEFVISPHSSVAFDVTFSPWRRWNGKHSQFGIILGEYRYYFNEATSGWYVSANAGMTAFDLHRFQIFTDGKLISRQDQYGKGFGVAVGGGIGWAHHLSDRWLVDIFLTVDKIWSWYNRYESNGDIIMHPNGHEHYIKSDPFNGSVEVMPL
;
A
#
# COMPACT_ATOMS: atom_id res chain seq x y z
N MET A 1 7.90 -4.12 -12.20
CA MET A 1 8.82 -3.75 -11.09
C MET A 1 10.23 -4.18 -11.42
N LEU A 2 11.23 -3.32 -11.29
CA LEU A 2 12.61 -3.60 -11.70
C LEU A 2 13.51 -3.67 -10.45
N ILE A 3 14.33 -4.72 -10.34
CA ILE A 3 15.12 -4.99 -9.13
C ILE A 3 16.61 -4.94 -9.43
N ILE A 4 17.38 -4.29 -8.57
CA ILE A 4 18.84 -4.26 -8.58
C ILE A 4 19.35 -5.01 -7.36
N LEU A 5 20.19 -6.06 -7.57
CA LEU A 5 20.78 -6.85 -6.50
C LEU A 5 22.21 -6.42 -6.14
N PRO A 6 22.54 -6.30 -4.85
CA PRO A 6 23.86 -6.68 -4.34
C PRO A 6 23.82 -8.11 -3.78
N ASN A 7 24.76 -8.96 -4.19
CA ASN A 7 24.97 -10.28 -3.61
C ASN A 7 25.47 -10.12 -2.17
N PHE A 8 24.61 -10.43 -1.18
CA PHE A 8 25.05 -10.73 0.16
C PHE A 8 24.98 -12.25 0.34
N ALA A 9 26.13 -12.87 0.45
CA ALA A 9 26.27 -14.29 0.75
C ALA A 9 25.66 -14.58 2.13
N MET A 10 24.56 -15.34 2.17
CA MET A 10 23.91 -16.11 3.23
C MET A 10 22.39 -15.91 3.38
N ALA A 11 21.79 -14.87 2.85
CA ALA A 11 20.37 -14.82 2.55
C ALA A 11 20.27 -14.18 1.18
N GLN A 12 19.68 -14.86 0.21
CA GLN A 12 19.41 -14.21 -1.08
C GLN A 12 18.42 -13.09 -0.83
N GLY A 13 18.94 -11.87 -0.74
CA GLY A 13 18.16 -10.65 -0.52
C GLY A 13 18.01 -9.86 -1.80
N TYR A 14 16.81 -9.39 -2.06
CA TYR A 14 16.47 -8.58 -3.23
C TYR A 14 16.00 -7.20 -2.79
N VAL A 15 16.54 -6.15 -3.39
CA VAL A 15 15.99 -4.79 -3.26
C VAL A 15 15.12 -4.51 -4.46
N LYS A 16 13.90 -4.07 -4.23
CA LYS A 16 12.88 -3.88 -5.24
C LYS A 16 12.36 -2.43 -5.23
N MET A 17 11.87 -1.98 -6.36
CA MET A 17 11.15 -0.72 -6.48
C MET A 17 10.02 -0.87 -7.48
N ASN A 18 8.86 -0.34 -7.14
CA ASN A 18 7.70 -0.38 -8.01
C ASN A 18 7.82 0.69 -9.10
N ALA A 19 7.95 0.23 -10.34
CA ALA A 19 8.11 1.12 -11.50
C ALA A 19 6.84 1.96 -11.75
N LEU A 20 5.64 1.42 -11.50
CA LEU A 20 4.40 2.16 -11.68
C LEU A 20 4.30 3.32 -10.68
N TYR A 21 4.58 3.08 -9.40
CA TYR A 21 4.62 4.13 -8.40
C TYR A 21 5.68 5.20 -8.72
N ALA A 22 6.83 4.80 -9.23
CA ALA A 22 7.89 5.72 -9.63
C ALA A 22 7.45 6.71 -10.72
N THR A 23 6.57 6.28 -11.66
CA THR A 23 6.04 7.17 -12.72
C THR A 23 5.17 8.30 -12.14
N PHE A 24 4.56 8.09 -10.98
CA PHE A 24 3.78 9.09 -10.25
C PHE A 24 4.59 9.82 -9.16
N GLY A 25 5.91 9.57 -9.12
CA GLY A 25 6.78 10.16 -8.10
C GLY A 25 6.49 9.68 -6.68
N VAL A 26 5.86 8.51 -6.55
CA VAL A 26 5.68 7.80 -5.28
C VAL A 26 6.87 6.89 -5.06
N ILE A 27 7.49 6.98 -3.89
CA ILE A 27 8.66 6.19 -3.52
C ILE A 27 8.18 4.89 -2.89
N ASN A 28 8.59 3.75 -3.46
CA ASN A 28 8.22 2.43 -2.95
C ASN A 28 9.42 1.47 -3.00
N PRO A 29 10.39 1.61 -2.10
CA PRO A 29 11.42 0.61 -1.89
C PRO A 29 10.83 -0.61 -1.17
N SER A 30 11.32 -1.78 -1.56
CA SER A 30 11.02 -3.06 -0.92
C SER A 30 12.27 -3.89 -0.80
N VAL A 31 12.34 -4.70 0.24
CA VAL A 31 13.39 -5.72 0.42
C VAL A 31 12.73 -7.08 0.58
N GLU A 32 13.27 -8.08 -0.09
CA GLU A 32 12.78 -9.46 0.00
C GLU A 32 13.93 -10.40 0.38
N PHE A 33 13.68 -11.29 1.32
CA PHE A 33 14.61 -12.29 1.80
C PHE A 33 14.05 -13.69 1.57
N VAL A 34 14.80 -14.54 0.91
CA VAL A 34 14.49 -15.96 0.76
C VAL A 34 14.72 -16.66 2.09
N ILE A 35 13.68 -17.31 2.62
CA ILE A 35 13.72 -18.02 3.91
C ILE A 35 13.63 -19.53 3.75
N SER A 36 13.15 -20.02 2.59
CA SER A 36 13.13 -21.44 2.24
C SER A 36 13.16 -21.62 0.72
N PRO A 37 13.33 -22.84 0.19
CA PRO A 37 13.31 -23.09 -1.25
C PRO A 37 12.06 -22.60 -1.98
N HIS A 38 10.94 -22.47 -1.27
CA HIS A 38 9.66 -22.05 -1.84
C HIS A 38 9.08 -20.79 -1.16
N SER A 39 9.77 -20.18 -0.21
CA SER A 39 9.20 -19.07 0.55
C SER A 39 10.15 -17.91 0.72
N SER A 40 9.59 -16.72 0.72
CA SER A 40 10.28 -15.47 1.06
C SER A 40 9.44 -14.58 1.96
N VAL A 41 10.10 -13.63 2.59
CA VAL A 41 9.47 -12.53 3.35
C VAL A 41 9.92 -11.23 2.73
N ALA A 42 8.97 -10.35 2.47
CA ALA A 42 9.23 -9.01 1.93
C ALA A 42 8.75 -7.93 2.91
N PHE A 43 9.44 -6.79 2.87
CA PHE A 43 9.08 -5.58 3.59
C PHE A 43 9.02 -4.43 2.60
N ASP A 44 7.85 -3.82 2.49
CA ASP A 44 7.55 -2.74 1.57
C ASP A 44 7.31 -1.45 2.33
N VAL A 45 7.91 -0.37 1.86
CA VAL A 45 7.63 0.99 2.34
C VAL A 45 7.18 1.82 1.16
N THR A 46 5.95 2.34 1.22
CA THR A 46 5.44 3.26 0.20
C THR A 46 5.26 4.63 0.80
N PHE A 47 5.76 5.64 0.13
CA PHE A 47 5.63 7.02 0.57
C PHE A 47 5.30 7.95 -0.60
N SER A 48 4.19 8.68 -0.49
CA SER A 48 3.84 9.78 -1.38
C SER A 48 4.25 11.11 -0.74
N PRO A 49 5.25 11.83 -1.30
CA PRO A 49 5.70 13.12 -0.78
C PRO A 49 4.75 14.27 -1.11
N TRP A 50 3.76 14.04 -1.94
CA TRP A 50 2.90 15.06 -2.50
C TRP A 50 1.89 15.55 -1.47
N ARG A 51 2.13 16.68 -0.84
CA ARG A 51 1.12 17.33 0.02
C ARG A 51 -0.15 17.64 -0.74
N ARG A 52 -0.01 18.12 -2.01
CA ARG A 52 -1.15 18.39 -2.90
C ARG A 52 -0.82 17.98 -4.33
N TRP A 53 -1.69 17.17 -4.91
CA TRP A 53 -1.68 16.82 -6.33
C TRP A 53 -2.96 17.36 -6.96
N ASN A 54 -2.86 18.24 -7.97
CA ASN A 54 -4.02 18.95 -8.56
C ASN A 54 -4.92 19.63 -7.51
N GLY A 55 -4.33 20.28 -6.51
CA GLY A 55 -5.07 20.96 -5.43
C GLY A 55 -5.64 20.04 -4.35
N LYS A 56 -5.50 18.72 -4.47
CA LYS A 56 -6.02 17.73 -3.51
C LYS A 56 -4.91 17.16 -2.63
N HIS A 57 -5.20 16.97 -1.35
CA HIS A 57 -4.28 16.29 -0.43
C HIS A 57 -4.02 14.86 -0.90
N SER A 58 -2.75 14.47 -1.04
CA SER A 58 -2.31 13.21 -1.64
C SER A 58 -1.10 12.61 -0.91
N GLN A 59 -0.92 12.96 0.35
CA GLN A 59 0.19 12.46 1.15
C GLN A 59 -0.20 11.18 1.89
N PHE A 60 0.58 10.13 1.72
CA PHE A 60 0.40 8.89 2.47
C PHE A 60 1.72 8.15 2.65
N GLY A 61 1.76 7.33 3.69
CA GLY A 61 2.83 6.38 3.95
C GLY A 61 2.22 5.02 4.28
N ILE A 62 2.80 3.95 3.73
CA ILE A 62 2.37 2.57 3.97
C ILE A 62 3.62 1.75 4.28
N ILE A 63 3.53 0.90 5.29
CA ILE A 63 4.54 -0.11 5.62
C ILE A 63 3.83 -1.46 5.64
N LEU A 64 4.27 -2.38 4.80
CA LEU A 64 3.73 -3.74 4.70
C LEU A 64 4.82 -4.77 4.93
N GLY A 65 4.48 -5.81 5.69
CA GLY A 65 5.20 -7.07 5.72
C GLY A 65 4.41 -8.10 4.90
N GLU A 66 5.08 -8.83 4.05
CA GLU A 66 4.50 -9.79 3.14
C GLU A 66 5.23 -11.12 3.23
N TYR A 67 4.46 -12.21 3.35
CA TYR A 67 4.94 -13.58 3.18
C TYR A 67 4.52 -14.08 1.80
N ARG A 68 5.46 -14.67 1.05
CA ARG A 68 5.26 -15.20 -0.31
C ARG A 68 5.55 -16.68 -0.36
N TYR A 69 4.65 -17.43 -0.97
CA TYR A 69 4.86 -18.84 -1.26
C TYR A 69 4.91 -19.06 -2.78
N TYR A 70 6.03 -19.54 -3.27
CA TYR A 70 6.30 -19.82 -4.68
C TYR A 70 6.00 -21.27 -5.00
N PHE A 71 5.30 -21.52 -6.11
CA PHE A 71 4.98 -22.88 -6.55
C PHE A 71 6.19 -23.63 -7.12
N ASN A 72 7.18 -22.87 -7.62
CA ASN A 72 8.47 -23.41 -8.07
C ASN A 72 9.54 -23.09 -7.00
N GLU A 73 10.63 -22.47 -7.40
CA GLU A 73 11.66 -21.98 -6.48
C GLU A 73 11.37 -20.57 -6.01
N ALA A 74 11.85 -20.22 -4.84
CA ALA A 74 11.69 -18.87 -4.29
C ALA A 74 12.23 -17.82 -5.29
N THR A 75 11.47 -16.74 -5.47
CA THR A 75 11.73 -15.68 -6.44
C THR A 75 11.61 -16.07 -7.92
N SER A 76 11.04 -17.25 -8.23
CA SER A 76 10.86 -17.72 -9.61
C SER A 76 9.46 -18.33 -9.85
N GLY A 77 8.78 -17.88 -10.89
CA GLY A 77 7.47 -18.35 -11.28
C GLY A 77 6.32 -17.74 -10.49
N TRP A 78 5.19 -18.41 -10.47
CA TRP A 78 3.98 -17.97 -9.79
C TRP A 78 4.10 -18.10 -8.28
N TYR A 79 3.52 -17.15 -7.56
CA TYR A 79 3.41 -17.18 -6.11
C TYR A 79 2.06 -16.64 -5.63
N VAL A 80 1.73 -16.99 -4.42
CA VAL A 80 0.65 -16.37 -3.62
C VAL A 80 1.26 -15.67 -2.42
N SER A 81 0.60 -14.63 -1.96
CA SER A 81 1.10 -13.86 -0.82
C SER A 81 0.02 -13.56 0.21
N ALA A 82 0.47 -13.36 1.43
CA ALA A 82 -0.31 -12.77 2.52
C ALA A 82 0.47 -11.60 3.09
N ASN A 83 -0.20 -10.49 3.31
CA ASN A 83 0.41 -9.27 3.80
C ASN A 83 -0.35 -8.67 4.98
N ALA A 84 0.37 -7.90 5.79
CA ALA A 84 -0.19 -7.09 6.86
C ALA A 84 0.69 -5.85 7.07
N GLY A 85 0.06 -4.74 7.47
CA GLY A 85 0.81 -3.52 7.70
C GLY A 85 0.00 -2.35 8.22
N MET A 86 0.62 -1.19 8.16
CA MET A 86 0.05 0.06 8.65
C MET A 86 0.14 1.13 7.57
N THR A 87 -0.83 2.03 7.60
CA THR A 87 -0.85 3.21 6.74
C THR A 87 -1.11 4.47 7.57
N ALA A 88 -0.46 5.56 7.19
CA ALA A 88 -0.79 6.90 7.67
C ALA A 88 -1.08 7.77 6.44
N PHE A 89 -2.11 8.60 6.51
CA PHE A 89 -2.57 9.33 5.35
C PHE A 89 -3.13 10.71 5.66
N ASP A 90 -2.98 11.59 4.68
CA ASP A 90 -3.61 12.90 4.57
C ASP A 90 -4.14 13.01 3.13
N LEU A 91 -5.38 12.51 2.92
CA LEU A 91 -5.92 12.27 1.60
C LEU A 91 -7.29 12.91 1.41
N HIS A 92 -7.51 13.49 0.23
CA HIS A 92 -8.86 13.63 -0.30
C HIS A 92 -9.41 12.23 -0.61
N ARG A 93 -10.59 11.92 -0.08
CA ARG A 93 -11.19 10.60 -0.22
C ARG A 93 -11.44 10.28 -1.70
N PHE A 94 -10.67 9.35 -2.23
CA PHE A 94 -10.90 8.78 -3.55
C PHE A 94 -11.83 7.58 -3.35
N GLN A 95 -13.11 7.74 -3.62
CA GLN A 95 -14.05 6.63 -3.60
C GLN A 95 -14.08 5.98 -4.97
N ILE A 96 -13.37 4.87 -5.14
CA ILE A 96 -13.46 4.05 -6.37
C ILE A 96 -14.59 3.02 -6.27
N PHE A 97 -14.91 2.54 -5.06
CA PHE A 97 -15.95 1.53 -4.83
C PHE A 97 -16.72 1.82 -3.54
N THR A 98 -17.84 2.49 -3.62
CA THR A 98 -18.82 2.48 -2.53
C THR A 98 -20.23 2.66 -3.12
N ASP A 99 -21.19 1.88 -2.57
CA ASP A 99 -22.60 1.92 -2.92
C ASP A 99 -23.14 3.31 -3.22
N GLY A 100 -23.23 3.65 -4.51
CA GLY A 100 -24.16 4.58 -5.14
C GLY A 100 -24.41 5.98 -4.57
N LYS A 101 -23.76 6.39 -3.48
CA LYS A 101 -23.89 7.74 -2.91
C LYS A 101 -22.58 8.50 -3.03
N LEU A 102 -22.36 9.06 -4.21
CA LEU A 102 -21.39 10.12 -4.47
C LEU A 102 -21.73 11.37 -3.65
N ILE A 103 -21.26 11.43 -2.41
CA ILE A 103 -21.13 12.70 -1.69
C ILE A 103 -19.65 13.09 -1.80
N SER A 104 -19.27 13.49 -3.00
CA SER A 104 -18.03 14.21 -3.24
C SER A 104 -18.25 15.67 -2.83
N ARG A 105 -18.10 15.98 -1.56
CA ARG A 105 -17.78 17.34 -1.16
C ARG A 105 -16.31 17.56 -1.49
N GLN A 106 -16.04 18.32 -2.53
CA GLN A 106 -14.70 18.62 -3.07
C GLN A 106 -13.77 19.33 -2.06
N ASP A 107 -14.31 19.73 -0.92
CA ASP A 107 -13.65 20.61 0.04
C ASP A 107 -13.22 19.90 1.35
N GLN A 108 -13.28 18.57 1.40
CA GLN A 108 -12.98 17.82 2.62
C GLN A 108 -11.86 16.80 2.40
N TYR A 109 -10.94 16.70 3.37
CA TYR A 109 -9.89 15.70 3.39
C TYR A 109 -9.88 14.93 4.72
N GLY A 110 -9.37 13.71 4.71
CA GLY A 110 -9.20 12.86 5.88
C GLY A 110 -7.73 12.73 6.25
N LYS A 111 -7.42 12.90 7.52
CA LYS A 111 -6.09 12.65 8.06
C LYS A 111 -6.16 11.63 9.18
N GLY A 112 -5.38 10.58 9.09
CA GLY A 112 -5.43 9.49 10.05
C GLY A 112 -4.44 8.39 9.76
N PHE A 113 -4.71 7.25 10.35
CA PHE A 113 -3.93 6.03 10.17
C PHE A 113 -4.85 4.82 9.97
N GLY A 114 -4.30 3.72 9.50
CA GLY A 114 -5.03 2.48 9.31
C GLY A 114 -4.14 1.26 9.47
N VAL A 115 -4.79 0.10 9.56
CA VAL A 115 -4.18 -1.22 9.54
C VAL A 115 -4.72 -1.95 8.31
N ALA A 116 -3.81 -2.56 7.55
CA ALA A 116 -4.13 -3.31 6.34
C ALA A 116 -3.81 -4.79 6.56
N VAL A 117 -4.67 -5.65 6.03
CA VAL A 117 -4.43 -7.09 5.93
C VAL A 117 -4.98 -7.57 4.59
N GLY A 118 -4.20 -8.34 3.89
CA GLY A 118 -4.60 -8.80 2.57
C GLY A 118 -3.77 -9.96 2.04
N GLY A 119 -3.85 -10.14 0.75
CA GLY A 119 -3.09 -11.14 0.04
C GLY A 119 -3.15 -10.92 -1.46
N GLY A 120 -2.32 -11.66 -2.16
CA GLY A 120 -2.19 -11.47 -3.59
C GLY A 120 -1.65 -12.67 -4.32
N ILE A 121 -1.55 -12.49 -5.61
CA ILE A 121 -0.89 -13.40 -6.52
C ILE A 121 0.14 -12.64 -7.34
N GLY A 122 1.22 -13.28 -7.71
CA GLY A 122 2.23 -12.66 -8.56
C GLY A 122 3.03 -13.67 -9.33
N TRP A 123 3.86 -13.13 -10.20
CA TRP A 123 4.78 -13.89 -11.03
C TRP A 123 6.12 -13.18 -11.07
N ALA A 124 7.16 -13.90 -10.68
CA ALA A 124 8.53 -13.42 -10.62
C ALA A 124 9.39 -14.13 -11.69
N HIS A 125 10.25 -13.38 -12.37
CA HIS A 125 11.11 -13.92 -13.40
C HIS A 125 12.49 -13.25 -13.40
N HIS A 126 13.53 -14.06 -13.36
CA HIS A 126 14.91 -13.59 -13.47
C HIS A 126 15.25 -13.27 -14.93
N LEU A 127 15.52 -12.01 -15.22
CA LEU A 127 16.02 -11.59 -16.53
C LEU A 127 17.54 -11.86 -16.68
N SER A 128 18.24 -11.83 -15.55
CA SER A 128 19.66 -12.15 -15.44
C SER A 128 20.02 -12.40 -13.98
N ASP A 129 21.27 -12.73 -13.69
CA ASP A 129 21.79 -12.94 -12.32
C ASP A 129 21.59 -11.71 -11.39
N ARG A 130 21.34 -10.53 -11.97
CA ARG A 130 21.21 -9.25 -11.23
C ARG A 130 19.83 -8.62 -11.33
N TRP A 131 19.00 -9.07 -12.28
CA TRP A 131 17.71 -8.44 -12.57
C TRP A 131 16.55 -9.41 -12.43
N LEU A 132 15.57 -9.02 -11.68
CA LEU A 132 14.33 -9.75 -11.48
C LEU A 132 13.15 -8.83 -11.83
N VAL A 133 12.20 -9.33 -12.58
CA VAL A 133 10.89 -8.70 -12.79
C VAL A 133 9.87 -9.43 -11.94
N ASP A 134 9.05 -8.66 -11.25
CA ASP A 134 7.99 -9.16 -10.38
C ASP A 134 6.69 -8.41 -10.71
N ILE A 135 5.69 -9.14 -11.16
CA ILE A 135 4.37 -8.61 -11.51
C ILE A 135 3.37 -9.21 -10.54
N PHE A 136 2.64 -8.39 -9.82
CA PHE A 136 1.71 -8.86 -8.79
C PHE A 136 0.47 -8.00 -8.67
N LEU A 137 -0.56 -8.61 -8.13
CA LEU A 137 -1.82 -7.98 -7.77
C LEU A 137 -2.14 -8.36 -6.33
N THR A 138 -2.40 -7.39 -5.47
CA THR A 138 -2.85 -7.60 -4.10
C THR A 138 -4.24 -7.01 -3.87
N VAL A 139 -4.96 -7.61 -2.93
CA VAL A 139 -6.24 -7.10 -2.44
C VAL A 139 -6.15 -7.02 -0.93
N ASP A 140 -6.29 -5.82 -0.42
CA ASP A 140 -6.12 -5.51 0.99
C ASP A 140 -7.39 -4.92 1.58
N LYS A 141 -7.74 -5.38 2.77
CA LYS A 141 -8.77 -4.77 3.61
C LYS A 141 -8.11 -3.83 4.61
N ILE A 142 -8.53 -2.57 4.60
CA ILE A 142 -7.99 -1.52 5.48
C ILE A 142 -9.04 -1.11 6.49
N TRP A 143 -8.67 -1.12 7.76
CA TRP A 143 -9.42 -0.49 8.85
C TRP A 143 -8.71 0.81 9.18
N SER A 144 -9.41 1.93 9.06
CA SER A 144 -8.83 3.25 9.24
C SER A 144 -9.55 4.08 10.31
N TRP A 145 -8.77 4.87 11.05
CA TRP A 145 -9.22 5.86 12.03
C TRP A 145 -8.72 7.22 11.56
N TYR A 146 -9.63 8.17 11.34
CA TYR A 146 -9.27 9.47 10.79
C TYR A 146 -10.21 10.59 11.23
N ASN A 147 -9.68 11.81 11.27
CA ASN A 147 -10.42 13.03 11.40
C ASN A 147 -10.72 13.63 10.03
N ARG A 148 -11.85 14.29 9.89
CA ARG A 148 -12.21 15.04 8.70
C ARG A 148 -11.92 16.52 8.92
N TYR A 149 -11.39 17.14 7.89
CA TYR A 149 -11.07 18.55 7.84
C TYR A 149 -11.71 19.17 6.60
N GLU A 150 -12.12 20.43 6.71
CA GLU A 150 -12.46 21.25 5.55
C GLU A 150 -11.17 21.76 4.86
N SER A 151 -11.31 22.21 3.62
CA SER A 151 -10.17 22.71 2.84
C SER A 151 -9.46 23.93 3.45
N ASN A 152 -10.15 24.69 4.33
CA ASN A 152 -9.64 25.79 5.13
C ASN A 152 -8.81 25.32 6.35
N GLY A 153 -8.80 24.03 6.66
CA GLY A 153 -8.11 23.43 7.81
C GLY A 153 -8.95 23.28 9.08
N ASP A 154 -10.20 23.69 9.04
CA ASP A 154 -11.11 23.56 10.19
C ASP A 154 -11.56 22.10 10.34
N ILE A 155 -11.60 21.61 11.59
CA ILE A 155 -12.10 20.27 11.91
C ILE A 155 -13.61 20.29 11.77
N ILE A 156 -14.17 19.32 11.04
CA ILE A 156 -15.61 19.15 10.94
C ILE A 156 -16.11 18.56 12.26
N MET A 157 -16.68 19.40 13.08
CA MET A 157 -17.33 18.99 14.32
C MET A 157 -18.69 18.35 14.01
N HIS A 158 -19.01 17.27 14.71
CA HIS A 158 -20.36 16.73 14.71
C HIS A 158 -21.31 17.72 15.42
N PRO A 159 -22.62 17.73 15.09
CA PRO A 159 -23.58 18.65 15.70
C PRO A 159 -23.63 18.62 17.24
N ASN A 160 -23.03 17.62 17.88
CA ASN A 160 -22.98 17.43 19.33
C ASN A 160 -21.72 18.03 20.00
N GLY A 161 -20.89 18.79 19.28
CA GLY A 161 -19.76 19.54 19.86
C GLY A 161 -18.56 18.71 20.33
N HIS A 162 -18.53 17.43 20.05
CA HIS A 162 -17.40 16.58 20.39
C HIS A 162 -16.46 16.41 19.18
N GLU A 163 -15.15 16.61 19.40
CA GLU A 163 -14.11 16.18 18.46
C GLU A 163 -14.20 14.65 18.35
N HIS A 164 -14.81 14.16 17.28
CA HIS A 164 -14.89 12.73 17.06
C HIS A 164 -13.83 12.29 16.06
N TYR A 165 -12.91 11.45 16.54
CA TYR A 165 -12.33 10.41 15.70
C TYR A 165 -13.49 9.63 15.11
N ILE A 166 -13.73 9.79 13.83
CA ILE A 166 -14.69 8.93 13.14
C ILE A 166 -14.04 7.57 13.08
N LYS A 167 -14.35 6.75 14.10
CA LYS A 167 -14.06 5.32 14.05
C LYS A 167 -14.72 4.82 12.80
N SER A 168 -13.94 4.40 11.81
CA SER A 168 -14.53 3.66 10.70
C SER A 168 -15.21 2.46 11.34
N ASP A 169 -16.50 2.31 11.10
CA ASP A 169 -17.19 1.09 11.45
C ASP A 169 -16.32 -0.08 10.92
N PRO A 170 -15.96 -1.06 11.77
CA PRO A 170 -15.15 -2.19 11.32
C PRO A 170 -15.76 -2.93 10.11
N PHE A 171 -17.04 -2.72 9.84
CA PHE A 171 -17.74 -3.22 8.65
C PHE A 171 -17.65 -2.28 7.43
N ASN A 172 -17.22 -1.04 7.60
CA ASN A 172 -16.96 -0.07 6.51
C ASN A 172 -15.47 -0.01 6.12
N GLY A 173 -14.74 -1.09 6.32
CA GLY A 173 -13.39 -1.19 5.80
C GLY A 173 -13.40 -0.98 4.28
N SER A 174 -12.62 -0.03 3.80
CA SER A 174 -12.39 0.10 2.36
C SER A 174 -11.66 -1.14 1.88
N VAL A 175 -12.16 -1.77 0.84
CA VAL A 175 -11.40 -2.78 0.11
C VAL A 175 -10.62 -2.03 -0.96
N GLU A 176 -9.32 -1.93 -0.78
CA GLU A 176 -8.45 -1.33 -1.80
C GLU A 176 -7.88 -2.43 -2.66
N VAL A 177 -8.05 -2.30 -3.96
CA VAL A 177 -7.36 -3.10 -4.96
C VAL A 177 -6.15 -2.29 -5.38
N MET A 178 -4.97 -2.79 -5.07
CA MET A 178 -3.72 -2.19 -5.54
C MET A 178 -3.27 -2.93 -6.81
N PRO A 179 -3.55 -2.40 -8.00
CA PRO A 179 -2.98 -2.94 -9.22
C PRO A 179 -1.51 -2.55 -9.28
N LEU A 180 -0.67 -3.51 -9.58
CA LEU A 180 0.78 -3.30 -9.74
C LEU A 180 1.26 -3.91 -11.01
#